data_428986e7bd0b48d8a761c25cd91d3ee1
#
_entry.id   428986e7bd0b48d8a761c25cd91d3ee1
#
_cell.length_a   1.000
_cell.length_b   1.000
_cell.length_c   1.000
_cell.angle_alpha   90.00
_cell.angle_beta   90.00
_cell.angle_gamma   90.00
#
_symmetry.space_group_name_H-M   'P 1'
#
loop_
_entity.id
_entity.type
_entity.pdbx_description
1 polymer ?
#
loop_
_entity_poly.entity_id
_entity_poly.type
_entity_poly.pdbx_seq_one_letter_code
_entity_poly.pdbx_strand_id
1 'polypeptide(L)'
;SYEDDEFYAMSVMSTLLGGGMSSRLFQEIREKRGLVYSIYCYPSFYRDCGLFGIYGGTSPDDINQMIPAICDEIKRLSATLTDRELARARTQLKAGTLMSLESTGARCEQLGQQMLIFGHPLTTDEQIGKIESVDKDAVRGIAERIFSGKPTIATIGPVNQIIAYDELVAALAS
;
A
#
# COMPACT_ATOMS: atom_id res chain seq x y z
N SER A 1 -0.17 -12.71 4.20
CA SER A 1 -0.24 -12.97 5.66
C SER A 1 1.01 -12.44 6.38
N TYR A 2 1.00 -12.47 7.71
CA TYR A 2 2.20 -12.12 8.51
C TYR A 2 3.35 -13.11 8.32
N GLU A 3 3.06 -14.38 8.02
CA GLU A 3 4.03 -15.46 7.83
C GLU A 3 4.53 -15.55 6.38
N ASP A 4 4.01 -14.69 5.48
CA ASP A 4 4.37 -14.68 4.07
C ASP A 4 5.74 -13.99 3.87
N ASP A 5 6.61 -14.57 3.08
CA ASP A 5 7.92 -14.00 2.73
C ASP A 5 7.80 -12.62 2.07
N GLU A 6 6.67 -12.34 1.43
CA GLU A 6 6.38 -11.07 0.77
C GLU A 6 5.79 -9.98 1.69
N PHE A 7 5.65 -10.25 3.00
CA PHE A 7 5.11 -9.28 3.98
C PHE A 7 5.82 -7.91 3.90
N TYR A 8 7.15 -7.91 3.87
CA TYR A 8 7.93 -6.67 3.80
C TYR A 8 7.88 -6.02 2.42
N ALA A 9 7.83 -6.81 1.35
CA ALA A 9 7.65 -6.30 -0.02
C ALA A 9 6.29 -5.59 -0.15
N MET A 10 5.22 -6.17 0.41
CA MET A 10 3.89 -5.56 0.49
C MET A 10 3.92 -4.25 1.28
N SER A 11 4.58 -4.23 2.42
CA SER A 11 4.67 -3.04 3.29
C SER A 11 5.42 -1.90 2.59
N VAL A 12 6.52 -2.21 1.91
CA VAL A 12 7.29 -1.24 1.10
C VAL A 12 6.47 -0.76 -0.10
N MET A 13 5.81 -1.65 -0.84
CA MET A 13 4.93 -1.29 -1.95
C MET A 13 3.79 -0.37 -1.49
N SER A 14 3.14 -0.70 -0.38
CA SER A 14 2.08 0.13 0.19
C SER A 14 2.57 1.54 0.54
N THR A 15 3.74 1.63 1.18
CA THR A 15 4.36 2.91 1.53
C THR A 15 4.69 3.73 0.27
N LEU A 16 5.24 3.11 -0.75
CA LEU A 16 5.61 3.74 -2.01
C LEU A 16 4.37 4.23 -2.78
N LEU A 17 3.33 3.41 -2.85
CA LEU A 17 2.13 3.70 -3.64
C LEU A 17 1.23 4.72 -2.94
N GLY A 18 0.98 4.58 -1.63
CA GLY A 18 0.01 5.41 -0.90
C GLY A 18 0.35 5.70 0.56
N GLY A 19 1.61 5.54 0.99
CA GLY A 19 2.03 5.66 2.40
C GLY A 19 2.36 7.08 2.87
N GLY A 20 1.86 8.13 2.22
CA GLY A 20 2.08 9.51 2.68
C GLY A 20 2.23 10.53 1.54
N MET A 21 2.56 11.76 1.90
CA MET A 21 2.58 12.89 0.97
C MET A 21 3.55 12.73 -0.22
N SER A 22 4.58 11.91 -0.08
CA SER A 22 5.54 11.64 -1.16
C SER A 22 5.19 10.39 -1.99
N SER A 23 4.09 9.70 -1.68
CA SER A 23 3.66 8.50 -2.40
C SER A 23 3.11 8.83 -3.79
N ARG A 24 3.09 7.85 -4.69
CA ARG A 24 2.65 8.04 -6.06
C ARG A 24 1.22 8.53 -6.16
N LEU A 25 0.29 7.85 -5.48
CA LEU A 25 -1.12 8.22 -5.51
C LEU A 25 -1.36 9.63 -4.95
N PHE A 26 -0.69 9.98 -3.85
CA PHE A 26 -0.82 11.30 -3.28
C PHE A 26 -0.32 12.38 -4.26
N GLN A 27 0.87 12.21 -4.83
CA GLN A 27 1.47 13.17 -5.74
C GLN A 27 0.68 13.31 -7.04
N GLU A 28 0.26 12.19 -7.63
CA GLU A 28 -0.40 12.23 -8.94
C GLU A 28 -1.88 12.62 -8.83
N ILE A 29 -2.61 12.08 -7.85
CA ILE A 29 -4.07 12.21 -7.81
C ILE A 29 -4.50 13.40 -6.97
N ARG A 30 -3.83 13.63 -5.82
CA ARG A 30 -4.16 14.76 -4.96
C ARG A 30 -3.46 16.05 -5.37
N GLU A 31 -2.11 16.02 -5.48
CA GLU A 31 -1.35 17.25 -5.68
C GLU A 31 -1.43 17.77 -7.13
N LYS A 32 -1.25 16.90 -8.13
CA LYS A 32 -1.24 17.32 -9.52
C LYS A 32 -2.64 17.48 -10.13
N ARG A 33 -3.55 16.55 -9.82
CA ARG A 33 -4.88 16.53 -10.43
C ARG A 33 -5.97 17.13 -9.54
N GLY A 34 -5.75 17.20 -8.23
CA GLY A 34 -6.73 17.76 -7.28
C GLY A 34 -8.00 16.92 -7.13
N LEU A 35 -8.01 15.66 -7.52
CA LEU A 35 -9.20 14.81 -7.59
C LEU A 35 -9.69 14.28 -6.23
N VAL A 36 -8.88 14.37 -5.17
CA VAL A 36 -9.20 13.78 -3.87
C VAL A 36 -8.83 14.69 -2.71
N TYR A 37 -9.58 14.60 -1.62
CA TYR A 37 -9.22 15.19 -0.33
C TYR A 37 -8.19 14.35 0.41
N SER A 38 -8.36 13.03 0.33
CA SER A 38 -7.44 12.07 0.94
C SER A 38 -7.32 10.83 0.06
N ILE A 39 -6.11 10.28 0.01
CA ILE A 39 -5.83 9.01 -0.67
C ILE A 39 -4.69 8.31 0.05
N TYR A 40 -4.84 7.02 0.31
CA TYR A 40 -3.81 6.20 0.94
C TYR A 40 -4.01 4.72 0.65
N CYS A 41 -2.91 3.97 0.76
CA CYS A 41 -2.92 2.51 0.73
C CYS A 41 -2.81 1.96 2.15
N TYR A 42 -3.45 0.83 2.38
CA TYR A 42 -3.35 0.11 3.65
C TYR A 42 -3.31 -1.39 3.41
N PRO A 43 -2.24 -2.06 3.80
CA PRO A 43 -2.24 -3.51 3.91
C PRO A 43 -2.86 -3.91 5.24
N SER A 44 -3.64 -4.96 5.25
CA SER A 44 -4.11 -5.63 6.48
C SER A 44 -3.62 -7.05 6.46
N PHE A 45 -2.88 -7.43 7.49
CA PHE A 45 -2.29 -8.74 7.59
C PHE A 45 -3.00 -9.56 8.67
N TYR A 46 -3.24 -10.80 8.37
CA TYR A 46 -3.78 -11.81 9.28
C TYR A 46 -2.82 -13.01 9.27
N ARG A 47 -3.08 -14.00 10.12
CA ARG A 47 -2.22 -15.16 10.20
C ARG A 47 -2.23 -16.01 8.93
N ASP A 48 -3.38 -16.17 8.31
CA ASP A 48 -3.64 -17.07 7.18
C ASP A 48 -3.97 -16.34 5.87
N CYS A 49 -4.16 -15.03 5.91
CA CYS A 49 -4.53 -14.24 4.74
C CYS A 49 -4.07 -12.79 4.87
N GLY A 50 -4.33 -12.00 3.84
CA GLY A 50 -4.07 -10.57 3.83
C GLY A 50 -4.99 -9.84 2.87
N LEU A 51 -5.11 -8.54 3.08
CA LEU A 51 -5.87 -7.63 2.24
C LEU A 51 -4.98 -6.43 1.89
N PHE A 52 -5.02 -5.99 0.65
CA PHE A 52 -4.49 -4.70 0.24
C PHE A 52 -5.64 -3.79 -0.18
N GLY A 53 -5.75 -2.65 0.45
CA GLY A 53 -6.79 -1.68 0.16
C GLY A 53 -6.23 -0.33 -0.28
N ILE A 54 -6.99 0.36 -1.14
CA ILE A 54 -6.77 1.76 -1.51
C ILE A 54 -8.03 2.52 -1.12
N TYR A 55 -7.86 3.53 -0.30
CA TYR A 55 -8.93 4.46 0.05
C TYR A 55 -8.77 5.75 -0.74
N GLY A 56 -9.88 6.28 -1.26
CA GLY A 56 -9.94 7.59 -1.87
C GLY A 56 -11.21 8.34 -1.43
N GLY A 57 -11.04 9.54 -0.89
CA GLY A 57 -12.13 10.46 -0.56
C GLY A 57 -12.18 11.59 -1.59
N THR A 58 -13.27 11.67 -2.36
CA THR A 58 -13.41 12.58 -3.52
C THR A 58 -14.77 13.27 -3.53
N SER A 59 -14.93 14.26 -4.41
CA SER A 59 -16.22 14.86 -4.70
C SER A 59 -17.05 13.96 -5.64
N PRO A 60 -18.40 14.13 -5.68
CA PRO A 60 -19.23 13.44 -6.65
C PRO A 60 -18.84 13.70 -8.11
N ASP A 61 -18.30 14.88 -8.41
CA ASP A 61 -17.94 15.29 -9.77
C ASP A 61 -16.62 14.68 -10.26
N ASP A 62 -15.74 14.28 -9.33
CA ASP A 62 -14.38 13.80 -9.62
C ASP A 62 -14.26 12.27 -9.58
N ILE A 63 -15.28 11.56 -9.07
CA ILE A 63 -15.23 10.10 -8.87
C ILE A 63 -14.98 9.34 -10.18
N ASN A 64 -15.51 9.84 -11.30
CA ASN A 64 -15.35 9.24 -12.61
C ASN A 64 -13.90 9.32 -13.14
N GLN A 65 -13.10 10.27 -12.63
CA GLN A 65 -11.70 10.46 -13.00
C GLN A 65 -10.73 9.81 -12.00
N MET A 66 -11.12 9.76 -10.72
CA MET A 66 -10.27 9.25 -9.64
C MET A 66 -9.88 7.78 -9.85
N ILE A 67 -10.87 6.92 -10.10
CA ILE A 67 -10.63 5.47 -10.21
C ILE A 67 -9.73 5.13 -11.41
N PRO A 68 -9.99 5.62 -12.62
CA PRO A 68 -9.07 5.44 -13.75
C PRO A 68 -7.65 5.93 -13.46
N ALA A 69 -7.51 7.09 -12.81
CA ALA A 69 -6.20 7.62 -12.43
C ALA A 69 -5.45 6.72 -11.44
N ILE A 70 -6.15 6.08 -10.48
CA ILE A 70 -5.58 5.09 -9.59
C ILE A 70 -5.09 3.87 -10.38
N CYS A 71 -5.90 3.35 -11.30
CA CYS A 71 -5.53 2.22 -12.15
C CYS A 71 -4.29 2.51 -13.00
N ASP A 72 -4.20 3.71 -13.58
CA ASP A 72 -3.05 4.13 -14.35
C ASP A 72 -1.76 4.15 -13.52
N GLU A 73 -1.81 4.65 -12.28
CA GLU A 73 -0.63 4.67 -11.40
C GLU A 73 -0.24 3.26 -10.93
N ILE A 74 -1.19 2.37 -10.72
CA ILE A 74 -0.92 0.95 -10.42
C ILE A 74 -0.16 0.30 -11.59
N LYS A 75 -0.65 0.45 -12.81
CA LYS A 75 0.01 -0.10 -14.01
C LYS A 75 1.41 0.46 -14.22
N ARG A 76 1.58 1.76 -14.01
CA ARG A 76 2.88 2.42 -14.14
C ARG A 76 3.88 2.02 -13.08
N LEU A 77 3.42 1.48 -11.94
CA LEU A 77 4.31 1.11 -10.83
C LEU A 77 5.42 0.17 -11.29
N SER A 78 5.07 -0.97 -11.89
CA SER A 78 6.06 -1.97 -12.32
C SER A 78 7.04 -1.44 -13.37
N ALA A 79 6.53 -0.66 -14.35
CA ALA A 79 7.35 -0.16 -15.46
C ALA A 79 8.28 1.00 -15.06
N THR A 80 7.85 1.86 -14.14
CA THR A 80 8.53 3.15 -13.87
C THR A 80 9.12 3.26 -12.47
N LEU A 81 9.17 2.16 -11.70
CA LEU A 81 9.74 2.14 -10.35
C LEU A 81 11.22 2.51 -10.35
N THR A 82 11.56 3.60 -9.67
CA THR A 82 12.93 4.11 -9.55
C THR A 82 13.59 3.67 -8.24
N ASP A 83 14.94 3.61 -8.23
CA ASP A 83 15.71 3.33 -7.02
C ASP A 83 15.49 4.40 -5.93
N ARG A 84 15.27 5.65 -6.34
CA ARG A 84 15.00 6.76 -5.42
C ARG A 84 13.67 6.57 -4.68
N GLU A 85 12.62 6.13 -5.36
CA GLU A 85 11.32 5.86 -4.75
C GLU A 85 11.41 4.69 -3.78
N LEU A 86 12.08 3.61 -4.18
CA LEU A 86 12.29 2.45 -3.34
C LEU A 86 13.09 2.82 -2.07
N ALA A 87 14.21 3.52 -2.22
CA ALA A 87 15.03 3.95 -1.08
C ALA A 87 14.23 4.85 -0.12
N ARG A 88 13.41 5.78 -0.65
CA ARG A 88 12.54 6.63 0.17
C ARG A 88 11.50 5.81 0.94
N ALA A 89 10.82 4.88 0.30
CA ALA A 89 9.81 4.03 0.93
C ALA A 89 10.41 3.17 2.05
N ARG A 90 11.57 2.55 1.81
CA ARG A 90 12.31 1.82 2.85
C ARG A 90 12.68 2.71 4.03
N THR A 91 13.23 3.91 3.76
CA THR A 91 13.62 4.85 4.81
C THR A 91 12.41 5.29 5.63
N GLN A 92 11.29 5.59 4.99
CA GLN A 92 10.05 5.97 5.65
C GLN A 92 9.51 4.84 6.53
N LEU A 93 9.49 3.61 6.03
CA LEU A 93 9.02 2.45 6.77
C LEU A 93 9.92 2.17 7.99
N LYS A 94 11.25 2.22 7.82
CA LYS A 94 12.22 2.10 8.92
C LYS A 94 12.00 3.17 9.98
N ALA A 95 11.89 4.42 9.56
CA ALA A 95 11.65 5.53 10.49
C ALA A 95 10.35 5.32 11.29
N GLY A 96 9.26 4.91 10.62
CA GLY A 96 8.00 4.60 11.28
C GLY A 96 8.14 3.47 12.30
N THR A 97 8.87 2.40 11.96
CA THR A 97 9.16 1.28 12.86
C THR A 97 9.91 1.75 14.09
N LEU A 98 10.98 2.52 13.91
CA LEU A 98 11.80 3.04 15.04
C LEU A 98 11.01 3.99 15.93
N MET A 99 10.26 4.93 15.34
CA MET A 99 9.45 5.90 16.10
C MET A 99 8.32 5.22 16.89
N SER A 100 7.74 4.14 16.38
CA SER A 100 6.72 3.39 17.11
C SER A 100 7.24 2.77 18.42
N LEU A 101 8.55 2.48 18.49
CA LEU A 101 9.20 1.92 19.68
C LEU A 101 9.36 2.92 20.84
N GLU A 102 9.17 4.21 20.60
CA GLU A 102 9.18 5.24 21.66
C GLU A 102 7.92 5.16 22.53
N SER A 103 6.83 4.60 22.01
CA SER A 103 5.61 4.38 22.77
C SER A 103 5.63 3.03 23.49
N THR A 104 5.51 3.05 24.82
CA THR A 104 5.46 1.83 25.63
C THR A 104 4.24 0.95 25.29
N GLY A 105 3.09 1.58 24.97
CA GLY A 105 1.89 0.88 24.50
C GLY A 105 2.11 0.17 23.17
N ALA A 106 2.67 0.88 22.17
CA ALA A 106 2.96 0.29 20.86
C ALA A 106 3.99 -0.85 20.95
N ARG A 107 5.00 -0.72 21.83
CA ARG A 107 5.96 -1.81 22.08
C ARG A 107 5.29 -3.04 22.70
N CYS A 108 4.40 -2.85 23.67
CA CYS A 108 3.68 -3.95 24.30
C CYS A 108 2.79 -4.67 23.27
N GLU A 109 2.05 -3.93 22.47
CA GLU A 109 1.19 -4.46 21.42
C GLU A 109 1.99 -5.22 20.35
N GLN A 110 3.10 -4.64 19.88
CA GLN A 110 3.99 -5.28 18.92
C GLN A 110 4.56 -6.60 19.45
N LEU A 111 5.06 -6.61 20.70
CA LEU A 111 5.59 -7.83 21.32
C LEU A 111 4.51 -8.89 21.47
N GLY A 112 3.33 -8.51 21.94
CA GLY A 112 2.18 -9.42 22.05
C GLY A 112 1.79 -10.03 20.71
N GLN A 113 1.71 -9.21 19.66
CA GLN A 113 1.44 -9.65 18.30
C GLN A 113 2.51 -10.62 17.78
N GLN A 114 3.79 -10.29 17.94
CA GLN A 114 4.90 -11.16 17.49
C GLN A 114 4.89 -12.51 18.22
N MET A 115 4.63 -12.52 19.52
CA MET A 115 4.52 -13.77 20.28
C MET A 115 3.34 -14.63 19.81
N LEU A 116 2.20 -14.03 19.46
CA LEU A 116 1.02 -14.76 19.00
C LEU A 116 1.21 -15.31 17.57
N ILE A 117 1.91 -14.58 16.72
CA ILE A 117 2.08 -14.94 15.30
C ILE A 117 3.30 -15.84 15.10
N PHE A 118 4.45 -15.45 15.62
CA PHE A 118 5.75 -16.10 15.36
C PHE A 118 6.23 -16.99 16.53
N GLY A 119 5.60 -16.90 17.70
CA GLY A 119 6.06 -17.59 18.91
C GLY A 119 7.29 -16.97 19.58
N HIS A 120 7.86 -15.91 18.99
CA HIS A 120 9.03 -15.19 19.52
C HIS A 120 9.02 -13.72 19.05
N PRO A 121 9.64 -12.80 19.80
CA PRO A 121 9.80 -11.42 19.36
C PRO A 121 10.86 -11.34 18.25
N LEU A 122 10.62 -10.47 17.27
CA LEU A 122 11.60 -10.08 16.26
C LEU A 122 12.42 -8.89 16.78
N THR A 123 13.73 -8.94 16.64
CA THR A 123 14.58 -7.80 16.98
C THR A 123 14.37 -6.65 15.98
N THR A 124 14.66 -5.44 16.41
CA THR A 124 14.58 -4.26 15.53
C THR A 124 15.52 -4.40 14.33
N ASP A 125 16.72 -4.94 14.55
CA ASP A 125 17.72 -5.13 13.48
C ASP A 125 17.25 -6.16 12.44
N GLU A 126 16.59 -7.23 12.87
CA GLU A 126 16.00 -8.20 11.96
C GLU A 126 14.89 -7.56 11.10
N GLN A 127 14.02 -6.76 11.70
CA GLN A 127 12.96 -6.07 10.98
C GLN A 127 13.54 -5.06 9.98
N ILE A 128 14.52 -4.27 10.39
CA ILE A 128 15.21 -3.31 9.52
C ILE A 128 15.92 -4.03 8.37
N GLY A 129 16.64 -5.13 8.66
CA GLY A 129 17.31 -5.93 7.65
C GLY A 129 16.35 -6.46 6.58
N LYS A 130 15.19 -6.96 7.01
CA LYS A 130 14.13 -7.43 6.10
C LYS A 130 13.55 -6.29 5.24
N ILE A 131 13.33 -5.09 5.80
CA ILE A 131 12.91 -3.93 5.03
C ILE A 131 13.98 -3.53 4.01
N GLU A 132 15.25 -3.54 4.38
CA GLU A 132 16.37 -3.19 3.51
C GLU A 132 16.61 -4.20 2.38
N SER A 133 16.29 -5.44 2.59
CA SER A 133 16.44 -6.49 1.58
C SER A 133 15.41 -6.44 0.44
N VAL A 134 14.29 -5.71 0.62
CA VAL A 134 13.25 -5.59 -0.42
C VAL A 134 13.80 -4.84 -1.63
N ASP A 135 13.97 -5.48 -2.74
CA ASP A 135 14.40 -4.86 -4.01
C ASP A 135 13.22 -4.47 -4.92
N LYS A 136 13.54 -3.95 -6.11
CA LYS A 136 12.51 -3.56 -7.08
C LYS A 136 11.74 -4.75 -7.63
N ASP A 137 12.39 -5.88 -7.77
CA ASP A 137 11.76 -7.07 -8.34
C ASP A 137 10.78 -7.68 -7.34
N ALA A 138 11.09 -7.66 -6.05
CA ALA A 138 10.14 -8.03 -4.99
C ALA A 138 8.90 -7.11 -4.97
N VAL A 139 9.09 -5.78 -5.12
CA VAL A 139 7.98 -4.83 -5.20
C VAL A 139 7.14 -5.04 -6.46
N ARG A 140 7.75 -5.31 -7.61
CA ARG A 140 7.04 -5.63 -8.86
C ARG A 140 6.26 -6.93 -8.76
N GLY A 141 6.89 -7.98 -8.26
CA GLY A 141 6.25 -9.29 -8.11
C GLY A 141 5.02 -9.24 -7.24
N ILE A 142 5.09 -8.56 -6.08
CA ILE A 142 3.93 -8.40 -5.20
C ILE A 142 2.84 -7.52 -5.84
N ALA A 143 3.21 -6.47 -6.58
CA ALA A 143 2.25 -5.64 -7.29
C ALA A 143 1.51 -6.44 -8.37
N GLU A 144 2.23 -7.19 -9.20
CA GLU A 144 1.64 -8.07 -10.21
C GLU A 144 0.70 -9.11 -9.59
N ARG A 145 1.12 -9.77 -8.52
CA ARG A 145 0.30 -10.76 -7.82
C ARG A 145 -1.01 -10.17 -7.29
N ILE A 146 -0.97 -8.98 -6.70
CA ILE A 146 -2.15 -8.37 -6.09
C ILE A 146 -3.10 -7.80 -7.13
N PHE A 147 -2.56 -7.07 -8.10
CA PHE A 147 -3.38 -6.34 -9.06
C PHE A 147 -3.83 -7.17 -10.27
N SER A 148 -3.33 -8.41 -10.44
CA SER A 148 -3.84 -9.36 -11.43
C SER A 148 -5.20 -9.96 -11.08
N GLY A 149 -5.60 -9.89 -9.81
CA GLY A 149 -6.89 -10.40 -9.34
C GLY A 149 -8.04 -9.44 -9.60
N LYS A 150 -9.27 -9.96 -9.51
CA LYS A 150 -10.47 -9.11 -9.55
C LYS A 150 -10.57 -8.29 -8.26
N PRO A 151 -10.66 -6.95 -8.34
CA PRO A 151 -10.80 -6.12 -7.16
C PRO A 151 -12.20 -6.22 -6.56
N THR A 152 -12.32 -5.89 -5.27
CA THR A 152 -13.59 -5.57 -4.65
C THR A 152 -13.68 -4.06 -4.50
N ILE A 153 -14.80 -3.46 -4.84
CA ILE A 153 -15.06 -2.04 -4.67
C ILE A 153 -16.21 -1.82 -3.68
N ALA A 154 -16.03 -0.90 -2.76
CA ALA A 154 -17.07 -0.41 -1.86
C ALA A 154 -17.09 1.12 -1.90
N THR A 155 -18.28 1.69 -2.03
CA THR A 155 -18.47 3.14 -2.15
C THR A 155 -19.60 3.62 -1.26
N ILE A 156 -19.44 4.82 -0.69
CA ILE A 156 -20.44 5.47 0.12
C ILE A 156 -20.60 6.91 -0.37
N GLY A 157 -21.82 7.29 -0.74
CA GLY A 157 -22.15 8.64 -1.21
C GLY A 157 -22.90 8.64 -2.54
N PRO A 158 -22.97 9.79 -3.23
CA PRO A 158 -23.56 9.91 -4.56
C PRO A 158 -22.64 9.28 -5.60
N VAL A 159 -22.90 8.02 -5.96
CA VAL A 159 -22.03 7.20 -6.82
C VAL A 159 -22.59 6.98 -8.23
N ASN A 160 -23.51 7.83 -8.68
CA ASN A 160 -24.16 7.69 -9.99
C ASN A 160 -23.19 7.78 -11.18
N GLN A 161 -22.01 8.38 -10.96
CA GLN A 161 -21.00 8.58 -12.00
C GLN A 161 -19.78 7.66 -11.83
N ILE A 162 -19.87 6.66 -10.96
CA ILE A 162 -18.77 5.71 -10.79
C ILE A 162 -18.59 4.86 -12.04
N ILE A 163 -17.35 4.57 -12.40
CA ILE A 163 -16.99 3.63 -13.46
C ILE A 163 -17.68 2.26 -13.23
N ALA A 164 -18.16 1.64 -14.28
CA ALA A 164 -18.73 0.29 -14.18
C ALA A 164 -17.68 -0.72 -13.71
N TYR A 165 -18.11 -1.73 -12.95
CA TYR A 165 -17.18 -2.71 -12.38
C TYR A 165 -16.35 -3.43 -13.46
N ASP A 166 -16.97 -3.81 -14.59
CA ASP A 166 -16.26 -4.48 -15.68
C ASP A 166 -15.22 -3.56 -16.35
N GLU A 167 -15.49 -2.26 -16.42
CA GLU A 167 -14.54 -1.27 -16.92
C GLU A 167 -13.36 -1.10 -15.95
N LEU A 168 -13.61 -1.12 -14.63
CA LEU A 168 -12.56 -1.12 -13.63
C LEU A 168 -11.66 -2.35 -13.76
N VAL A 169 -12.24 -3.54 -13.89
CA VAL A 169 -11.50 -4.79 -14.09
C VAL A 169 -10.65 -4.72 -15.37
N ALA A 170 -11.23 -4.24 -16.47
CA ALA A 170 -10.51 -4.07 -17.72
C ALA A 170 -9.37 -3.03 -17.60
N ALA A 171 -9.61 -1.94 -16.86
CA ALA A 171 -8.60 -0.91 -16.63
C ALA A 171 -7.40 -1.42 -15.82
N LEU A 172 -7.56 -2.39 -14.92
CA LEU A 172 -6.45 -3.00 -14.18
C LEU A 172 -5.73 -4.08 -14.97
N ALA A 173 -6.42 -4.78 -15.89
CA ALA A 173 -5.87 -5.88 -16.67
C ALA A 173 -5.08 -5.44 -17.91
N SER A 174 -5.26 -4.20 -18.39
CA SER A 174 -4.60 -3.62 -19.57
C SER A 174 -3.27 -2.96 -19.21
#